data_c53fc6483e077cd9edd351c4308e1d52
#
_entry.id   c53fc6483e077cd9edd351c4308e1d52
#
_cell.length_a   1.000
_cell.length_b   1.000
_cell.length_c   1.000
_cell.angle_alpha   90.00
_cell.angle_beta   90.00
_cell.angle_gamma   90.00
#
_symmetry.space_group_name_H-M   'P 1'
#
loop_
_entity.id
_entity.type
_entity.pdbx_description
1 polymer ?
#
loop_
_entity_poly.entity_id
_entity_poly.type
_entity_poly.pdbx_seq_one_letter_code
_entity_poly.pdbx_strand_id
1 'polypeptide(L)'
;MIDAKRFKDELSALLDQLYESQNENIEAAAECIAECIAKGGVVHVFGSGHSVGLGIDIKDRVGSLVPIHIMDMADFVNKGGVSVEEFMDRKNIFERKPNVAGKLYNLYDIKPQDVFIVISNSGINGIVIDIADLAKKNGHKVIIITSMKHTLAEEPRHPSGKKLYEFGDIVIDNCGPHGDALIKTDGVAKVCSVSSICNNCIAQSMTARIIEILMEKGVEVPVLTGDQAHDEELKKKYEGRA
;
A
#
# COMPACT_ATOMS: atom_id res chain seq x y z
N MET A 1 5.35 -15.99 29.73
CA MET A 1 6.38 -14.92 29.63
C MET A 1 6.21 -14.25 28.29
N ILE A 2 6.40 -12.94 28.21
CA ILE A 2 6.41 -12.20 26.94
C ILE A 2 7.86 -11.96 26.59
N ASP A 3 8.36 -12.64 25.58
CA ASP A 3 9.75 -12.59 25.14
C ASP A 3 9.84 -12.68 23.59
N ALA A 4 11.04 -12.59 23.06
CA ALA A 4 11.29 -12.65 21.62
C ALA A 4 10.83 -13.98 20.98
N LYS A 5 10.93 -15.09 21.73
CA LYS A 5 10.49 -16.40 21.25
C LYS A 5 8.98 -16.42 21.04
N ARG A 6 8.21 -15.94 22.02
CA ARG A 6 6.75 -15.89 21.91
C ARG A 6 6.31 -14.99 20.75
N PHE A 7 6.94 -13.81 20.61
CA PHE A 7 6.65 -12.93 19.47
C PHE A 7 6.90 -13.63 18.13
N LYS A 8 8.07 -14.28 18.00
CA LYS A 8 8.42 -15.02 16.79
C LYS A 8 7.40 -16.13 16.50
N ASP A 9 7.01 -16.91 17.51
CA ASP A 9 6.11 -18.04 17.31
C ASP A 9 4.69 -17.58 16.90
N GLU A 10 4.14 -16.53 17.55
CA GLU A 10 2.84 -15.96 17.20
C GLU A 10 2.88 -15.25 15.82
N LEU A 11 3.97 -14.55 15.48
CA LEU A 11 4.15 -13.94 14.17
C LEU A 11 4.26 -14.98 13.05
N SER A 12 5.02 -16.08 13.28
CA SER A 12 5.14 -17.14 12.30
C SER A 12 3.79 -17.77 11.98
N ALA A 13 2.98 -18.07 13.00
CA ALA A 13 1.62 -18.59 12.80
C ALA A 13 0.72 -17.60 12.03
N LEU A 14 0.87 -16.29 12.26
CA LEU A 14 0.14 -15.26 11.52
C LEU A 14 0.56 -15.21 10.04
N LEU A 15 1.86 -15.32 9.76
CA LEU A 15 2.39 -15.34 8.40
C LEU A 15 1.98 -16.62 7.66
N ASP A 16 2.00 -17.78 8.32
CA ASP A 16 1.49 -19.03 7.75
C ASP A 16 0.02 -18.88 7.35
N GLN A 17 -0.83 -18.32 8.24
CA GLN A 17 -2.22 -18.03 7.92
C GLN A 17 -2.35 -17.08 6.72
N LEU A 18 -1.53 -16.03 6.65
CA LEU A 18 -1.54 -15.06 5.55
C LEU A 18 -1.27 -15.77 4.21
N TYR A 19 -0.20 -16.54 4.11
CA TYR A 19 0.16 -17.22 2.88
C TYR A 19 -0.82 -18.32 2.49
N GLU A 20 -1.37 -19.07 3.46
CA GLU A 20 -2.39 -20.06 3.20
C GLU A 20 -3.68 -19.46 2.66
N SER A 21 -4.09 -18.27 3.16
CA SER A 21 -5.38 -17.67 2.81
C SER A 21 -5.32 -16.63 1.70
N GLN A 22 -4.16 -16.02 1.43
CA GLN A 22 -4.05 -14.86 0.53
C GLN A 22 -3.17 -15.08 -0.69
N ASN A 23 -2.57 -16.27 -0.85
CA ASN A 23 -1.67 -16.54 -1.97
C ASN A 23 -2.31 -16.20 -3.34
N GLU A 24 -3.57 -16.60 -3.56
CA GLU A 24 -4.28 -16.33 -4.82
C GLU A 24 -4.46 -14.82 -5.05
N ASN A 25 -4.76 -14.05 -4.00
CA ASN A 25 -4.90 -12.59 -4.11
C ASN A 25 -3.56 -11.90 -4.36
N ILE A 26 -2.48 -12.41 -3.75
CA ILE A 26 -1.11 -11.91 -3.96
C ILE A 26 -0.67 -12.18 -5.41
N GLU A 27 -0.91 -13.39 -5.93
CA GLU A 27 -0.65 -13.74 -7.33
C GLU A 27 -1.43 -12.84 -8.30
N ALA A 28 -2.74 -12.67 -8.09
CA ALA A 28 -3.58 -11.82 -8.93
C ALA A 28 -3.12 -10.35 -8.91
N ALA A 29 -2.67 -9.85 -7.76
CA ALA A 29 -2.10 -8.51 -7.63
C ALA A 29 -0.78 -8.39 -8.39
N ALA A 30 0.09 -9.39 -8.29
CA ALA A 30 1.35 -9.42 -9.02
C ALA A 30 1.14 -9.46 -10.54
N GLU A 31 0.19 -10.26 -11.02
CA GLU A 31 -0.19 -10.30 -12.45
C GLU A 31 -0.70 -8.94 -12.93
N CYS A 32 -1.58 -8.30 -12.16
CA CYS A 32 -2.13 -6.98 -12.48
C CYS A 32 -1.02 -5.92 -12.59
N ILE A 33 -0.08 -5.94 -11.65
CA ILE A 33 1.07 -5.00 -11.63
C ILE A 33 2.03 -5.30 -12.79
N ALA A 34 2.35 -6.56 -13.04
CA ALA A 34 3.23 -6.95 -14.14
C ALA A 34 2.65 -6.53 -15.50
N GLU A 35 1.33 -6.64 -15.70
CA GLU A 35 0.67 -6.12 -16.90
C GLU A 35 0.75 -4.60 -17.03
N CYS A 36 0.61 -3.87 -15.93
CA CYS A 36 0.79 -2.43 -15.89
C CYS A 36 2.20 -2.05 -16.33
N ILE A 37 3.22 -2.66 -15.72
CA ILE A 37 4.64 -2.40 -16.03
C ILE A 37 4.97 -2.76 -17.48
N ALA A 38 4.49 -3.89 -17.97
CA ALA A 38 4.69 -4.32 -19.36
C ALA A 38 4.10 -3.34 -20.39
N LYS A 39 3.11 -2.54 -20.00
CA LYS A 39 2.50 -1.46 -20.80
C LYS A 39 3.14 -0.08 -20.54
N GLY A 40 4.27 -0.01 -19.84
CA GLY A 40 4.93 1.25 -19.46
C GLY A 40 4.17 2.04 -18.41
N GLY A 41 3.34 1.39 -17.62
CA GLY A 41 2.61 1.99 -16.52
C GLY A 41 3.43 2.13 -15.23
N VAL A 42 2.87 2.87 -14.29
CA VAL A 42 3.42 3.11 -12.94
C VAL A 42 2.43 2.62 -11.90
N VAL A 43 2.93 2.10 -10.80
CA VAL A 43 2.14 1.69 -9.64
C VAL A 43 2.12 2.82 -8.63
N HIS A 44 0.96 3.44 -8.44
CA HIS A 44 0.76 4.48 -7.44
C HIS A 44 0.40 3.85 -6.10
N VAL A 45 1.27 4.02 -5.12
CA VAL A 45 1.09 3.47 -3.77
C VAL A 45 0.63 4.57 -2.83
N PHE A 46 -0.51 4.38 -2.17
CA PHE A 46 -1.04 5.32 -1.19
C PHE A 46 -1.33 4.64 0.14
N GLY A 47 -0.86 5.23 1.21
CA GLY A 47 -1.19 4.86 2.58
C GLY A 47 -1.00 6.04 3.51
N SER A 48 -1.86 6.19 4.52
CA SER A 48 -1.71 7.21 5.54
C SER A 48 -1.01 6.67 6.79
N GLY A 49 -0.27 7.51 7.49
CA GLY A 49 0.47 7.12 8.70
C GLY A 49 1.47 6.00 8.43
N HIS A 50 1.49 4.97 9.29
CA HIS A 50 2.42 3.85 9.16
C HIS A 50 2.19 3.00 7.90
N SER A 51 1.01 3.08 7.28
CA SER A 51 0.70 2.31 6.06
C SER A 51 1.53 2.73 4.85
N VAL A 52 2.12 3.93 4.84
CA VAL A 52 3.05 4.36 3.78
C VAL A 52 4.32 3.52 3.75
N GLY A 53 4.65 2.86 4.86
CA GLY A 53 5.86 2.04 5.01
C GLY A 53 6.03 0.97 3.93
N LEU A 54 4.94 0.36 3.45
CA LEU A 54 5.00 -0.58 2.33
C LEU A 54 5.57 0.08 1.07
N GLY A 55 5.07 1.26 0.71
CA GLY A 55 5.58 2.00 -0.45
C GLY A 55 7.07 2.35 -0.32
N ILE A 56 7.48 2.81 0.86
CA ILE A 56 8.89 3.12 1.17
C ILE A 56 9.77 1.87 1.04
N ASP A 57 9.27 0.71 1.45
CA ASP A 57 10.05 -0.53 1.48
C ASP A 57 10.25 -1.18 0.11
N ILE A 58 9.36 -0.89 -0.85
CA ILE A 58 9.45 -1.40 -2.22
C ILE A 58 9.97 -0.39 -3.25
N LYS A 59 10.32 0.83 -2.82
CA LYS A 59 10.85 1.89 -3.68
C LYS A 59 12.32 2.22 -3.33
N ASP A 60 13.09 2.59 -4.35
CA ASP A 60 14.46 3.15 -4.23
C ASP A 60 15.47 2.32 -3.44
N ARG A 61 15.32 1.00 -3.45
CA ARG A 61 16.25 0.04 -2.84
C ARG A 61 16.79 -0.93 -3.88
N VAL A 62 17.98 -1.46 -3.67
CA VAL A 62 18.47 -2.60 -4.47
C VAL A 62 17.48 -3.76 -4.39
N GLY A 63 17.07 -4.27 -5.54
CA GLY A 63 16.04 -5.30 -5.67
C GLY A 63 14.60 -4.78 -5.74
N SER A 64 14.36 -3.47 -5.63
CA SER A 64 13.03 -2.88 -5.84
C SER A 64 12.75 -2.56 -7.30
N LEU A 65 11.47 -2.50 -7.64
CA LEU A 65 10.99 -2.08 -8.96
C LEU A 65 11.02 -0.55 -9.10
N VAL A 66 11.52 -0.06 -10.25
CA VAL A 66 11.59 1.39 -10.52
C VAL A 66 10.21 2.03 -10.71
N PRO A 67 9.23 1.43 -11.43
CA PRO A 67 7.95 2.08 -11.71
C PRO A 67 6.99 2.06 -10.50
N ILE A 68 7.50 2.43 -9.33
CA ILE A 68 6.73 2.58 -8.09
C ILE A 68 6.73 4.05 -7.69
N HIS A 69 5.55 4.65 -7.59
CA HIS A 69 5.34 6.02 -7.16
C HIS A 69 4.60 6.06 -5.83
N ILE A 70 5.18 6.73 -4.83
CA ILE A 70 4.49 6.96 -3.55
C ILE A 70 3.71 8.27 -3.64
N MET A 71 2.40 8.20 -3.49
CA MET A 71 1.56 9.37 -3.31
C MET A 71 1.70 9.84 -1.87
N ASP A 72 2.59 10.81 -1.64
CA ASP A 72 2.94 11.24 -0.28
C ASP A 72 1.92 12.25 0.27
N MET A 73 1.47 12.01 1.49
CA MET A 73 0.63 12.95 2.23
C MET A 73 1.30 14.35 2.38
N ALA A 74 2.63 14.40 2.48
CA ALA A 74 3.37 15.66 2.55
C ALA A 74 3.21 16.52 1.29
N ASP A 75 2.88 15.94 0.15
CA ASP A 75 2.65 16.69 -1.09
C ASP A 75 1.41 17.57 -1.04
N PHE A 76 0.48 17.34 -0.12
CA PHE A 76 -0.57 18.33 0.15
C PHE A 76 -0.01 19.69 0.56
N VAL A 77 1.04 19.68 1.37
CA VAL A 77 1.71 20.90 1.84
C VAL A 77 2.71 21.39 0.80
N ASN A 78 3.55 20.48 0.28
CA ASN A 78 4.67 20.83 -0.58
C ASN A 78 4.23 21.33 -1.97
N LYS A 79 3.13 20.79 -2.49
CA LYS A 79 2.65 21.04 -3.87
C LYS A 79 1.15 21.39 -3.94
N GLY A 80 0.35 20.91 -2.98
CA GLY A 80 -1.12 20.95 -3.02
C GLY A 80 -1.76 22.19 -2.41
N GLY A 81 -0.98 23.13 -1.89
CA GLY A 81 -1.47 24.39 -1.34
C GLY A 81 -2.24 24.29 -0.02
N VAL A 82 -2.06 23.20 0.72
CA VAL A 82 -2.58 23.02 2.09
C VAL A 82 -1.57 23.64 3.07
N SER A 83 -2.04 24.44 4.04
CA SER A 83 -1.12 25.01 5.03
C SER A 83 -0.63 23.95 6.01
N VAL A 84 0.57 24.19 6.59
CA VAL A 84 1.12 23.32 7.62
C VAL A 84 0.19 23.21 8.83
N GLU A 85 -0.43 24.33 9.21
CA GLU A 85 -1.37 24.41 10.33
C GLU A 85 -2.60 23.53 10.10
N GLU A 86 -3.16 23.58 8.89
CA GLU A 86 -4.30 22.73 8.51
C GLU A 86 -3.91 21.24 8.48
N PHE A 87 -2.74 20.94 7.92
CA PHE A 87 -2.25 19.56 7.81
C PHE A 87 -1.95 18.92 9.17
N MET A 88 -1.39 19.71 10.10
CA MET A 88 -0.97 19.26 11.43
C MET A 88 -2.06 19.42 12.50
N ASP A 89 -3.28 19.83 12.14
CA ASP A 89 -4.37 20.03 13.10
C ASP A 89 -4.78 18.72 13.76
N ARG A 90 -4.46 18.57 15.03
CA ARG A 90 -4.80 17.38 15.82
C ARG A 90 -6.28 17.28 16.19
N LYS A 91 -7.05 18.38 16.08
CA LYS A 91 -8.49 18.40 16.36
C LYS A 91 -9.28 17.94 15.14
N ASN A 92 -8.80 18.30 13.93
CA ASN A 92 -9.40 17.94 12.66
C ASN A 92 -8.41 17.13 11.83
N ILE A 93 -8.13 15.91 12.26
CA ILE A 93 -7.11 15.03 11.68
C ILE A 93 -7.28 14.94 10.16
N PHE A 94 -6.28 15.42 9.41
CA PHE A 94 -6.35 15.63 7.96
C PHE A 94 -6.70 14.36 7.18
N GLU A 95 -6.13 13.20 7.54
CA GLU A 95 -6.41 11.92 6.89
C GLU A 95 -7.88 11.44 7.03
N ARG A 96 -8.64 12.02 7.93
CA ARG A 96 -10.06 11.71 8.15
C ARG A 96 -10.99 12.58 7.32
N LYS A 97 -10.46 13.67 6.74
CA LYS A 97 -11.26 14.59 5.93
C LYS A 97 -11.65 13.89 4.62
N PRO A 98 -12.94 13.87 4.26
CA PRO A 98 -13.39 13.41 2.94
C PRO A 98 -13.14 14.48 1.88
N ASN A 99 -13.17 14.08 0.61
CA ASN A 99 -13.09 14.95 -0.58
C ASN A 99 -11.79 15.76 -0.73
N VAL A 100 -10.70 15.37 -0.03
CA VAL A 100 -9.39 16.01 -0.19
C VAL A 100 -8.51 15.28 -1.21
N ALA A 101 -8.83 14.03 -1.51
CA ALA A 101 -8.03 13.16 -2.38
C ALA A 101 -7.79 13.72 -3.78
N GLY A 102 -8.78 14.44 -4.36
CA GLY A 102 -8.65 15.04 -5.67
C GLY A 102 -7.50 16.05 -5.78
N LYS A 103 -7.19 16.77 -4.70
CA LYS A 103 -6.03 17.66 -4.67
C LYS A 103 -4.73 16.89 -4.85
N LEU A 104 -4.57 15.75 -4.13
CA LEU A 104 -3.37 14.94 -4.23
C LEU A 104 -3.29 14.22 -5.57
N TYR A 105 -4.38 13.59 -6.01
CA TYR A 105 -4.46 12.87 -7.28
C TYR A 105 -4.03 13.76 -8.47
N ASN A 106 -4.48 15.00 -8.51
CA ASN A 106 -4.20 15.95 -9.60
C ASN A 106 -2.77 16.53 -9.58
N LEU A 107 -1.97 16.22 -8.57
CA LEU A 107 -0.56 16.62 -8.53
C LEU A 107 0.35 15.75 -9.40
N TYR A 108 -0.13 14.56 -9.80
CA TYR A 108 0.67 13.54 -10.45
C TYR A 108 0.23 13.29 -11.89
N ASP A 109 1.19 12.89 -12.74
CA ASP A 109 0.93 12.52 -14.13
C ASP A 109 0.48 11.06 -14.23
N ILE A 110 -0.76 10.80 -13.90
CA ILE A 110 -1.38 9.48 -13.88
C ILE A 110 -1.88 9.13 -15.28
N LYS A 111 -1.51 7.95 -15.80
CA LYS A 111 -1.86 7.47 -17.14
C LYS A 111 -2.88 6.33 -17.08
N PRO A 112 -3.68 6.10 -18.13
CA PRO A 112 -4.74 5.09 -18.14
C PRO A 112 -4.31 3.65 -17.79
N GLN A 113 -3.05 3.28 -18.05
CA GLN A 113 -2.50 1.96 -17.75
C GLN A 113 -2.00 1.80 -16.32
N ASP A 114 -1.97 2.87 -15.52
CA ASP A 114 -1.45 2.85 -14.15
C ASP A 114 -2.38 2.09 -13.20
N VAL A 115 -1.78 1.51 -12.18
CA VAL A 115 -2.46 0.71 -11.14
C VAL A 115 -2.26 1.39 -9.79
N PHE A 116 -3.24 1.25 -8.91
CA PHE A 116 -3.17 1.79 -7.55
C PHE A 116 -3.07 0.66 -6.52
N ILE A 117 -2.18 0.83 -5.55
CA ILE A 117 -2.17 0.06 -4.30
C ILE A 117 -2.58 1.02 -3.19
N VAL A 118 -3.70 0.77 -2.54
CA VAL A 118 -4.16 1.58 -1.41
C VAL A 118 -4.16 0.75 -0.14
N ILE A 119 -3.45 1.26 0.87
CA ILE A 119 -3.15 0.51 2.09
C ILE A 119 -3.74 1.23 3.30
N SER A 120 -4.55 0.51 4.06
CA SER A 120 -5.05 1.00 5.35
C SER A 120 -5.46 -0.15 6.24
N ASN A 121 -4.83 -0.29 7.40
CA ASN A 121 -5.13 -1.40 8.30
C ASN A 121 -6.59 -1.38 8.80
N SER A 122 -7.14 -0.20 9.09
CA SER A 122 -8.55 -0.06 9.50
C SER A 122 -9.53 0.05 8.32
N GLY A 123 -9.08 0.55 7.17
CA GLY A 123 -9.89 0.70 5.96
C GLY A 123 -11.09 1.65 6.07
N ILE A 124 -11.11 2.59 7.04
CA ILE A 124 -12.29 3.43 7.33
C ILE A 124 -12.05 4.94 7.21
N ASN A 125 -10.80 5.39 7.05
CA ASN A 125 -10.49 6.82 6.98
C ASN A 125 -10.88 7.42 5.62
N GLY A 126 -11.29 8.69 5.62
CA GLY A 126 -11.83 9.36 4.45
C GLY A 126 -10.88 9.34 3.25
N ILE A 127 -9.65 9.79 3.43
CA ILE A 127 -8.72 9.97 2.31
C ILE A 127 -8.35 8.67 1.59
N VAL A 128 -8.20 7.55 2.30
CA VAL A 128 -7.85 6.26 1.65
C VAL A 128 -9.01 5.75 0.80
N ILE A 129 -10.25 5.99 1.27
CA ILE A 129 -11.47 5.64 0.52
C ILE A 129 -11.60 6.54 -0.70
N ASP A 130 -11.42 7.85 -0.54
CA ASP A 130 -11.51 8.82 -1.65
C ASP A 130 -10.46 8.54 -2.74
N ILE A 131 -9.21 8.21 -2.40
CA ILE A 131 -8.18 7.83 -3.38
C ILE A 131 -8.59 6.58 -4.15
N ALA A 132 -9.07 5.55 -3.45
CA ALA A 132 -9.51 4.32 -4.11
C ALA A 132 -10.73 4.56 -5.02
N ASP A 133 -11.74 5.30 -4.55
CA ASP A 133 -12.92 5.67 -5.33
C ASP A 133 -12.56 6.49 -6.56
N LEU A 134 -11.66 7.46 -6.40
CA LEU A 134 -11.21 8.33 -7.49
C LEU A 134 -10.43 7.54 -8.55
N ALA A 135 -9.53 6.64 -8.12
CA ALA A 135 -8.82 5.75 -9.04
C ALA A 135 -9.81 4.86 -9.84
N LYS A 136 -10.79 4.27 -9.16
CA LYS A 136 -11.86 3.48 -9.80
C LYS A 136 -12.67 4.29 -10.82
N LYS A 137 -13.08 5.51 -10.46
CA LYS A 137 -13.86 6.40 -11.33
C LYS A 137 -13.08 6.80 -12.58
N ASN A 138 -11.75 6.86 -12.50
CA ASN A 138 -10.88 7.12 -13.64
C ASN A 138 -10.46 5.86 -14.41
N GLY A 139 -11.02 4.70 -14.08
CA GLY A 139 -10.82 3.45 -14.84
C GLY A 139 -9.58 2.65 -14.45
N HIS A 140 -8.89 3.02 -13.39
CA HIS A 140 -7.71 2.30 -12.91
C HIS A 140 -8.07 1.03 -12.14
N LYS A 141 -7.19 0.04 -12.20
CA LYS A 141 -7.23 -1.11 -11.30
C LYS A 141 -6.75 -0.68 -9.91
N VAL A 142 -7.46 -1.16 -8.89
CA VAL A 142 -7.17 -0.84 -7.49
C VAL A 142 -6.96 -2.12 -6.69
N ILE A 143 -5.78 -2.23 -6.11
CA ILE A 143 -5.38 -3.28 -5.18
C ILE A 143 -5.46 -2.70 -3.78
N ILE A 144 -6.20 -3.37 -2.90
CA ILE A 144 -6.35 -2.95 -1.50
C ILE A 144 -5.59 -3.92 -0.61
N ILE A 145 -4.81 -3.36 0.33
CA ILE A 145 -4.21 -4.13 1.42
C ILE A 145 -4.77 -3.60 2.74
N THR A 146 -5.44 -4.46 3.49
CA THR A 146 -6.12 -4.08 4.74
C THR A 146 -6.15 -5.26 5.71
N SER A 147 -6.43 -5.01 6.99
CA SER A 147 -6.84 -6.08 7.90
C SER A 147 -8.35 -6.23 7.84
N MET A 148 -8.86 -7.30 7.24
CA MET A 148 -10.29 -7.55 7.19
C MET A 148 -10.89 -7.70 8.59
N LYS A 149 -10.15 -8.31 9.50
CA LYS A 149 -10.56 -8.47 10.91
C LYS A 149 -10.72 -7.13 11.64
N HIS A 150 -9.83 -6.19 11.36
CA HIS A 150 -9.93 -4.82 11.91
C HIS A 150 -11.03 -4.03 11.19
N THR A 151 -10.98 -4.01 9.87
CA THR A 151 -11.92 -3.25 9.03
C THR A 151 -13.38 -3.63 9.29
N LEU A 152 -13.69 -4.92 9.43
CA LEU A 152 -15.07 -5.37 9.66
C LEU A 152 -15.59 -5.04 11.07
N ALA A 153 -14.69 -4.90 12.04
CA ALA A 153 -15.04 -4.57 13.42
C ALA A 153 -15.29 -3.08 13.67
N GLU A 154 -14.90 -2.20 12.74
CA GLU A 154 -15.04 -0.75 12.87
C GLU A 154 -16.24 -0.23 12.06
N GLU A 155 -16.84 0.86 12.50
CA GLU A 155 -17.84 1.57 11.71
C GLU A 155 -17.18 2.45 10.64
N PRO A 156 -17.78 2.56 9.44
CA PRO A 156 -17.25 3.42 8.38
C PRO A 156 -17.31 4.88 8.81
N ARG A 157 -16.20 5.61 8.58
CA ARG A 157 -16.12 7.06 8.86
C ARG A 157 -16.38 7.91 7.63
N HIS A 158 -16.34 7.29 6.44
CA HIS A 158 -16.56 8.00 5.19
C HIS A 158 -18.06 8.28 4.97
N PRO A 159 -18.45 9.47 4.43
CA PRO A 159 -19.86 9.83 4.20
C PRO A 159 -20.64 8.86 3.29
N SER A 160 -19.96 8.10 2.42
CA SER A 160 -20.61 7.07 1.60
C SER A 160 -21.14 5.89 2.40
N GLY A 161 -20.76 5.74 3.67
CA GLY A 161 -21.05 4.54 4.47
C GLY A 161 -20.27 3.31 4.06
N LYS A 162 -19.30 3.43 3.11
CA LYS A 162 -18.46 2.34 2.60
C LYS A 162 -17.11 2.30 3.28
N LYS A 163 -16.49 1.13 3.23
CA LYS A 163 -15.13 0.86 3.69
C LYS A 163 -14.19 0.62 2.52
N LEU A 164 -12.90 0.76 2.72
CA LEU A 164 -11.88 0.73 1.67
C LEU A 164 -11.94 -0.54 0.81
N TYR A 165 -12.11 -1.73 1.42
CA TYR A 165 -12.11 -3.00 0.69
C TYR A 165 -13.19 -3.09 -0.40
N GLU A 166 -14.30 -2.33 -0.26
CA GLU A 166 -15.39 -2.31 -1.24
C GLU A 166 -15.03 -1.63 -2.57
N PHE A 167 -13.88 -0.97 -2.63
CA PHE A 167 -13.38 -0.29 -3.83
C PHE A 167 -12.28 -1.08 -4.56
N GLY A 168 -11.80 -2.20 -3.98
CA GLY A 168 -10.76 -3.02 -4.58
C GLY A 168 -11.25 -3.86 -5.76
N ASP A 169 -10.45 -3.94 -6.83
CA ASP A 169 -10.54 -5.03 -7.80
C ASP A 169 -9.92 -6.32 -7.21
N ILE A 170 -8.87 -6.13 -6.41
CA ILE A 170 -8.19 -7.19 -5.66
C ILE A 170 -8.06 -6.69 -4.23
N VAL A 171 -8.41 -7.55 -3.28
CA VAL A 171 -8.30 -7.23 -1.85
C VAL A 171 -7.43 -8.29 -1.17
N ILE A 172 -6.34 -7.84 -0.56
CA ILE A 172 -5.43 -8.69 0.21
C ILE A 172 -5.65 -8.40 1.69
N ASP A 173 -6.07 -9.41 2.43
CA ASP A 173 -6.14 -9.36 3.89
C ASP A 173 -4.75 -9.61 4.48
N ASN A 174 -4.19 -8.64 5.20
CA ASN A 174 -2.92 -8.84 5.89
C ASN A 174 -3.02 -9.73 7.13
N CYS A 175 -4.21 -10.25 7.43
CA CYS A 175 -4.55 -11.12 8.55
C CYS A 175 -4.28 -10.53 9.94
N GLY A 176 -3.88 -9.26 10.02
CA GLY A 176 -3.58 -8.56 11.28
C GLY A 176 -4.77 -8.57 12.24
N PRO A 177 -4.53 -8.67 13.55
CA PRO A 177 -5.61 -8.66 14.55
C PRO A 177 -6.27 -7.29 14.63
N HIS A 178 -7.51 -7.25 15.14
CA HIS A 178 -8.16 -6.00 15.51
C HIS A 178 -7.27 -5.19 16.49
N GLY A 179 -7.06 -3.90 16.16
CA GLY A 179 -6.16 -3.02 16.91
C GLY A 179 -4.67 -3.21 16.61
N ASP A 180 -4.31 -4.04 15.59
CA ASP A 180 -2.96 -4.26 15.07
C ASP A 180 -1.98 -5.01 16.02
N ALA A 181 -2.18 -4.94 17.32
CA ALA A 181 -1.27 -5.54 18.30
C ALA A 181 -1.51 -7.04 18.47
N LEU A 182 -0.45 -7.84 18.28
CA LEU A 182 -0.50 -9.30 18.22
C LEU A 182 -0.58 -9.95 19.60
N ILE A 183 0.30 -9.54 20.51
CA ILE A 183 0.48 -10.25 21.79
C ILE A 183 -0.46 -9.71 22.85
N LYS A 184 -1.31 -10.58 23.40
CA LYS A 184 -2.11 -10.28 24.58
C LYS A 184 -1.24 -10.40 25.85
N THR A 185 -1.36 -9.40 26.72
CA THR A 185 -0.66 -9.35 28.01
C THR A 185 -1.66 -9.40 29.16
N ASP A 186 -1.24 -9.95 30.31
CA ASP A 186 -2.05 -9.95 31.51
C ASP A 186 -2.00 -8.56 32.18
N GLY A 187 -3.16 -7.91 32.30
CA GLY A 187 -3.31 -6.60 32.96
C GLY A 187 -2.80 -5.38 32.20
N VAL A 188 -2.37 -5.52 30.95
CA VAL A 188 -1.94 -4.43 30.07
C VAL A 188 -2.65 -4.55 28.71
N ALA A 189 -2.61 -3.53 27.90
CA ALA A 189 -3.10 -3.58 26.52
C ALA A 189 -2.32 -4.62 25.69
N LYS A 190 -2.87 -5.06 24.54
CA LYS A 190 -2.12 -5.82 23.56
C LYS A 190 -0.91 -5.02 23.06
N VAL A 191 0.18 -5.71 22.73
CA VAL A 191 1.45 -5.11 22.31
C VAL A 191 1.95 -5.75 20.99
N CYS A 192 2.97 -5.16 20.39
CA CYS A 192 3.61 -5.62 19.15
C CYS A 192 2.69 -5.50 17.92
N SER A 193 2.67 -4.34 17.31
CA SER A 193 1.99 -4.08 16.03
C SER A 193 2.62 -4.90 14.90
N VAL A 194 1.80 -5.53 14.06
CA VAL A 194 2.26 -6.48 13.04
C VAL A 194 1.89 -6.10 11.62
N SER A 195 0.98 -5.14 11.42
CA SER A 195 0.52 -4.79 10.07
C SER A 195 1.65 -4.42 9.12
N SER A 196 2.67 -3.66 9.59
CA SER A 196 3.82 -3.31 8.76
C SER A 196 4.64 -4.54 8.35
N ILE A 197 4.79 -5.51 9.23
CA ILE A 197 5.52 -6.76 8.92
C ILE A 197 4.76 -7.56 7.87
N CYS A 198 3.47 -7.79 8.09
CA CYS A 198 2.62 -8.53 7.16
C CYS A 198 2.55 -7.83 5.79
N ASN A 199 2.36 -6.50 5.79
CA ASN A 199 2.32 -5.72 4.56
C ASN A 199 3.64 -5.81 3.78
N ASN A 200 4.79 -5.79 4.46
CA ASN A 200 6.09 -5.94 3.80
C ASN A 200 6.31 -7.35 3.27
N CYS A 201 5.85 -8.39 3.97
CA CYS A 201 5.85 -9.76 3.44
C CYS A 201 5.00 -9.86 2.15
N ILE A 202 3.80 -9.28 2.12
CA ILE A 202 2.95 -9.21 0.93
C ILE A 202 3.68 -8.47 -0.21
N ALA A 203 4.25 -7.30 0.08
CA ALA A 203 4.94 -6.48 -0.90
C ALA A 203 6.13 -7.19 -1.55
N GLN A 204 6.98 -7.86 -0.76
CA GLN A 204 8.12 -8.59 -1.28
C GLN A 204 7.70 -9.86 -2.04
N SER A 205 6.63 -10.53 -1.62
CA SER A 205 6.05 -11.65 -2.36
C SER A 205 5.51 -11.23 -3.73
N MET A 206 4.76 -10.12 -3.78
CA MET A 206 4.33 -9.52 -5.05
C MET A 206 5.53 -9.14 -5.93
N THR A 207 6.55 -8.50 -5.37
CA THR A 207 7.75 -8.08 -6.11
C THR A 207 8.45 -9.29 -6.75
N ALA A 208 8.66 -10.37 -6.00
CA ALA A 208 9.26 -11.58 -6.52
C ALA A 208 8.45 -12.16 -7.70
N ARG A 209 7.14 -12.25 -7.54
CA ARG A 209 6.26 -12.79 -8.58
C ARG A 209 6.14 -11.89 -9.81
N ILE A 210 6.10 -10.55 -9.62
CA ILE A 210 6.10 -9.58 -10.72
C ILE A 210 7.35 -9.76 -11.59
N ILE A 211 8.52 -9.88 -10.95
CA ILE A 211 9.79 -10.08 -11.66
C ILE A 211 9.73 -11.35 -12.51
N GLU A 212 9.29 -12.46 -11.93
CA GLU A 212 9.16 -13.74 -12.65
C GLU A 212 8.21 -13.61 -13.85
N ILE A 213 7.02 -13.02 -13.68
CA ILE A 213 6.06 -12.81 -14.76
C ILE A 213 6.64 -11.94 -15.88
N LEU A 214 7.36 -10.86 -15.55
CA LEU A 214 8.00 -10.01 -16.56
C LEU A 214 9.09 -10.78 -17.34
N MET A 215 9.89 -11.60 -16.66
CA MET A 215 10.88 -12.47 -17.30
C MET A 215 10.20 -13.50 -18.22
N GLU A 216 9.14 -14.17 -17.78
CA GLU A 216 8.35 -15.11 -18.58
C GLU A 216 7.78 -14.46 -19.85
N LYS A 217 7.37 -13.20 -19.76
CA LYS A 217 6.86 -12.40 -20.89
C LYS A 217 7.96 -11.85 -21.79
N GLY A 218 9.25 -12.02 -21.46
CA GLY A 218 10.37 -11.44 -22.19
C GLY A 218 10.40 -9.90 -22.15
N VAL A 219 9.80 -9.31 -21.12
CA VAL A 219 9.81 -7.87 -20.88
C VAL A 219 11.02 -7.52 -20.03
N GLU A 220 11.67 -6.38 -20.33
CA GLU A 220 12.74 -5.86 -19.48
C GLU A 220 12.23 -5.66 -18.05
N VAL A 221 12.95 -6.25 -17.09
CA VAL A 221 12.59 -6.15 -15.67
C VAL A 221 13.21 -4.88 -15.08
N PRO A 222 12.42 -3.87 -14.71
CA PRO A 222 12.94 -2.59 -14.24
C PRO A 222 13.28 -2.63 -12.75
N VAL A 223 14.34 -3.38 -12.40
CA VAL A 223 14.81 -3.58 -11.01
C VAL A 223 16.11 -2.82 -10.77
N LEU A 224 16.21 -2.15 -9.64
CA LEU A 224 17.44 -1.53 -9.16
C LEU A 224 18.45 -2.60 -8.74
N THR A 225 19.65 -2.55 -9.34
CA THR A 225 20.72 -3.55 -9.15
C THR A 225 21.83 -3.09 -8.21
N GLY A 226 21.91 -1.77 -7.99
CA GLY A 226 23.04 -1.11 -7.32
C GLY A 226 24.15 -0.70 -8.30
N ASP A 227 24.06 -1.05 -9.59
CA ASP A 227 24.88 -0.46 -10.64
C ASP A 227 24.35 0.93 -10.98
N GLN A 228 25.13 1.96 -10.66
CA GLN A 228 24.69 3.35 -10.77
C GLN A 228 24.27 3.72 -12.20
N ALA A 229 25.03 3.31 -13.22
CA ALA A 229 24.75 3.69 -14.59
C ALA A 229 23.48 3.03 -15.11
N HIS A 230 23.30 1.76 -14.80
CA HIS A 230 22.08 1.00 -15.12
C HIS A 230 20.85 1.58 -14.41
N ASP A 231 20.96 1.82 -13.10
CA ASP A 231 19.85 2.31 -12.27
C ASP A 231 19.43 3.73 -12.68
N GLU A 232 20.38 4.61 -13.05
CA GLU A 232 20.08 5.95 -13.58
C GLU A 232 19.37 5.89 -14.94
N GLU A 233 19.77 4.97 -15.83
CA GLU A 233 19.09 4.77 -17.12
C GLU A 233 17.65 4.27 -16.93
N LEU A 234 17.45 3.32 -16.04
CA LEU A 234 16.09 2.85 -15.70
C LEU A 234 15.23 3.97 -15.11
N LYS A 235 15.73 4.74 -14.17
CA LYS A 235 15.00 5.85 -13.54
C LYS A 235 14.56 6.90 -14.55
N LYS A 236 15.41 7.20 -15.56
CA LYS A 236 15.06 8.16 -16.63
C LYS A 236 13.81 7.75 -17.42
N LYS A 237 13.54 6.44 -17.58
CA LYS A 237 12.34 5.95 -18.28
C LYS A 237 11.04 6.34 -17.57
N TYR A 238 11.10 6.58 -16.27
CA TYR A 238 9.95 6.88 -15.41
C TYR A 238 10.05 8.28 -14.77
N GLU A 239 10.99 9.13 -15.24
CA GLU A 239 11.24 10.46 -14.68
C GLU A 239 9.97 11.30 -14.65
N GLY A 240 9.70 11.92 -13.50
CA GLY A 240 8.50 12.73 -13.25
C GLY A 240 7.22 11.93 -12.97
N ARG A 241 7.28 10.58 -13.00
CA ARG A 241 6.13 9.72 -12.77
C ARG A 241 6.30 8.71 -11.62
N ALA A 242 7.55 8.25 -11.35
CA ALA A 242 7.86 7.28 -10.30
C ALA A 242 8.96 7.77 -9.35
#